data_8735695d995c89100354cf1f7ff38cd2
#
_entry.id   8735695d995c89100354cf1f7ff38cd2
#
_cell.length_a   1.000
_cell.length_b   1.000
_cell.length_c   1.000
_cell.angle_alpha   90.00
_cell.angle_beta   90.00
_cell.angle_gamma   90.00
#
_symmetry.space_group_name_H-M   'P 1'
#
loop_
_entity.id
_entity.type
_entity.pdbx_description
1 polymer ?
#
loop_
_entity_poly.entity_id
_entity_poly.type
_entity_poly.pdbx_seq_one_letter_code
_entity_poly.pdbx_strand_id
1 'polypeptide(L)'
;MNKASNVPQTRRARRAAEREAGHPSRRRTAPRRGRSPLLLITGIVGGIGVVVLAGLVLFQGGSGATDATSELISPRAPTPVALADGRAVGKADAPVTLEVWTDFQCPVCGQLATTVEPALMTKYVTPGVLRIVHHDAAFQGAKSTSSYDESVEAGAGARCAADQGRYWPYQDWTFANQAGENEGAYAATRLTAIATAAGLDVETWQACVATGSAQKAVRAETSQAVAAGVNATPTMSINGQTIVGLRSVADLGALIEAAAASPSGG
;
A
#
# COMPACT_ATOMS: atom_id res chain seq x y z
N MET A 1 53.70 26.69 38.75
CA MET A 1 52.41 26.65 39.50
C MET A 1 51.64 25.45 38.96
N ASN A 2 51.69 24.36 39.74
CA ASN A 2 51.10 23.04 39.38
C ASN A 2 49.62 23.01 39.75
N LYS A 3 48.80 22.51 38.85
CA LYS A 3 47.44 22.03 39.20
C LYS A 3 47.31 20.60 38.74
N ALA A 4 47.24 19.72 39.71
CA ALA A 4 47.08 18.28 39.54
C ALA A 4 45.65 17.97 39.06
N SER A 5 45.55 17.11 38.07
CA SER A 5 44.30 16.55 37.51
C SER A 5 43.86 15.33 38.35
N ASN A 6 42.65 15.42 38.88
CA ASN A 6 42.01 14.34 39.63
C ASN A 6 41.22 13.47 38.65
N VAL A 7 41.58 12.15 38.53
CA VAL A 7 40.92 11.19 37.70
C VAL A 7 39.98 10.34 38.56
N PRO A 8 38.69 10.21 38.24
CA PRO A 8 37.76 9.33 38.99
C PRO A 8 37.99 7.87 38.61
N GLN A 9 38.26 7.04 39.58
CA GLN A 9 38.36 5.59 39.44
C GLN A 9 36.98 4.97 39.16
N THR A 10 36.91 4.20 38.11
CA THR A 10 35.69 3.57 37.61
C THR A 10 35.23 2.39 38.46
N ARG A 11 33.93 2.22 38.56
CA ARG A 11 33.18 1.13 39.29
C ARG A 11 33.57 -0.31 38.91
N ARG A 12 34.53 -0.51 38.02
CA ARG A 12 34.97 -1.85 37.57
C ARG A 12 35.93 -2.54 38.54
N ALA A 13 36.65 -1.77 39.37
CA ALA A 13 37.65 -2.33 40.32
C ALA A 13 37.04 -2.93 41.60
N ARG A 14 35.78 -2.59 41.94
CA ARG A 14 35.13 -3.14 43.16
C ARG A 14 34.47 -4.50 43.00
N ARG A 15 34.23 -4.97 41.76
CA ARG A 15 33.59 -6.27 41.52
C ARG A 15 34.56 -7.46 41.36
N ALA A 16 35.86 -7.23 41.35
CA ALA A 16 36.86 -8.30 41.26
C ALA A 16 37.26 -8.90 42.62
N ALA A 17 37.04 -8.18 43.74
CA ALA A 17 37.47 -8.62 45.07
C ALA A 17 36.47 -9.50 45.82
N GLU A 18 35.23 -9.69 45.31
CA GLU A 18 34.18 -10.47 46.01
C GLU A 18 34.05 -11.94 45.53
N ARG A 19 34.94 -12.41 44.68
CA ARG A 19 34.84 -13.77 44.13
C ARG A 19 35.80 -14.81 44.71
N GLU A 20 36.58 -14.45 45.72
CA GLU A 20 37.57 -15.34 46.35
C GLU A 20 37.30 -15.63 47.82
N ALA A 21 36.06 -15.91 48.23
CA ALA A 21 35.80 -16.47 49.56
C ALA A 21 35.12 -17.83 49.38
N GLY A 22 35.86 -18.89 49.64
CA GLY A 22 35.49 -20.26 49.44
C GLY A 22 34.34 -20.76 50.35
N HIS A 23 33.60 -21.72 49.84
CA HIS A 23 32.62 -22.48 50.60
C HIS A 23 33.07 -23.93 50.79
N PRO A 24 32.94 -24.51 51.99
CA PRO A 24 33.37 -25.88 52.28
C PRO A 24 32.37 -26.92 51.81
N SER A 25 32.86 -27.99 51.23
CA SER A 25 32.12 -29.14 50.75
C SER A 25 31.52 -29.96 51.91
N ARG A 26 30.17 -30.12 51.93
CA ARG A 26 29.48 -31.14 52.71
C ARG A 26 29.16 -32.35 51.84
N ARG A 27 29.79 -33.47 52.07
CA ARG A 27 29.40 -34.81 51.59
C ARG A 27 28.04 -35.18 52.17
N ARG A 28 27.03 -35.43 51.32
CA ARG A 28 25.79 -36.09 51.73
C ARG A 28 25.69 -37.43 51.01
N THR A 29 25.52 -38.46 51.83
CA THR A 29 25.21 -39.84 51.48
C THR A 29 23.83 -39.97 50.86
N ALA A 30 23.74 -40.73 49.76
CA ALA A 30 22.51 -40.96 49.01
C ALA A 30 21.58 -42.02 49.68
N PRO A 31 20.27 -41.82 49.79
CA PRO A 31 19.35 -42.88 50.17
C PRO A 31 18.91 -43.70 48.94
N ARG A 32 18.77 -45.00 49.12
CA ARG A 32 18.24 -45.98 48.19
C ARG A 32 16.79 -45.66 47.82
N ARG A 33 16.50 -45.50 46.53
CA ARG A 33 15.15 -45.28 45.99
C ARG A 33 14.40 -46.59 45.91
N GLY A 34 13.33 -46.73 46.74
CA GLY A 34 12.24 -47.66 46.53
C GLY A 34 11.35 -47.14 45.39
N ARG A 35 11.00 -48.02 44.43
CA ARG A 35 10.06 -47.69 43.34
C ARG A 35 8.64 -47.68 43.90
N SER A 36 8.01 -46.54 44.01
CA SER A 36 6.59 -46.39 44.31
C SER A 36 5.74 -46.44 43.03
N PRO A 37 4.60 -47.15 43.04
CA PRO A 37 3.73 -47.28 41.86
C PRO A 37 3.04 -45.97 41.44
N LEU A 38 3.19 -44.91 42.25
CA LEU A 38 2.60 -43.61 41.98
C LEU A 38 3.25 -42.87 40.78
N LEU A 39 4.49 -43.24 40.39
CA LEU A 39 5.19 -42.63 39.27
C LEU A 39 4.71 -43.09 37.87
N LEU A 40 3.99 -44.22 37.77
CA LEU A 40 3.42 -44.70 36.51
C LEU A 40 2.13 -43.97 36.15
N ILE A 41 1.34 -43.52 37.12
CA ILE A 41 0.08 -42.79 36.89
C ILE A 41 0.37 -41.35 36.46
N THR A 42 1.39 -40.71 37.07
CA THR A 42 1.80 -39.35 36.69
C THR A 42 2.40 -39.26 35.29
N GLY A 43 3.08 -40.32 34.79
CA GLY A 43 3.61 -40.37 33.44
C GLY A 43 2.52 -40.44 32.35
N ILE A 44 1.43 -41.18 32.61
CA ILE A 44 0.34 -41.32 31.62
C ILE A 44 -0.50 -40.05 31.57
N VAL A 45 -0.82 -39.41 32.69
CA VAL A 45 -1.59 -38.16 32.73
C VAL A 45 -0.75 -36.98 32.13
N GLY A 46 0.56 -36.94 32.41
CA GLY A 46 1.47 -35.96 31.81
C GLY A 46 1.63 -36.13 30.29
N GLY A 47 1.70 -37.38 29.79
CA GLY A 47 1.80 -37.69 28.38
C GLY A 47 0.53 -37.26 27.58
N ILE A 48 -0.64 -37.54 28.14
CA ILE A 48 -1.92 -37.13 27.51
C ILE A 48 -2.04 -35.60 27.53
N GLY A 49 -1.67 -34.93 28.63
CA GLY A 49 -1.67 -33.46 28.71
C GLY A 49 -0.76 -32.80 27.66
N VAL A 50 0.45 -33.34 27.44
CA VAL A 50 1.39 -32.81 26.42
C VAL A 50 0.89 -33.04 25.00
N VAL A 51 0.27 -34.22 24.71
CA VAL A 51 -0.31 -34.51 23.40
C VAL A 51 -1.53 -33.63 23.13
N VAL A 52 -2.37 -33.37 24.12
CA VAL A 52 -3.53 -32.47 23.99
C VAL A 52 -3.07 -31.02 23.86
N LEU A 53 -2.07 -30.58 24.61
CA LEU A 53 -1.49 -29.24 24.47
C LEU A 53 -0.76 -29.07 23.12
N ALA A 54 0.00 -30.06 22.67
CA ALA A 54 0.62 -30.05 21.35
C ALA A 54 -0.42 -30.08 20.23
N GLY A 55 -1.49 -30.86 20.38
CA GLY A 55 -2.63 -30.87 19.47
C GLY A 55 -3.38 -29.53 19.43
N LEU A 56 -3.57 -28.88 20.58
CA LEU A 56 -4.20 -27.56 20.67
C LEU A 56 -3.31 -26.48 20.06
N VAL A 57 -1.99 -26.53 20.28
CA VAL A 57 -1.02 -25.58 19.69
C VAL A 57 -0.89 -25.79 18.18
N LEU A 58 -0.94 -27.03 17.71
CA LEU A 58 -0.96 -27.33 16.27
C LEU A 58 -2.30 -26.94 15.63
N PHE A 59 -3.40 -26.97 16.37
CA PHE A 59 -4.71 -26.56 15.87
C PHE A 59 -4.92 -25.03 15.99
N GLN A 60 -4.20 -24.34 16.88
CA GLN A 60 -4.18 -22.88 16.99
C GLN A 60 -3.06 -22.21 16.17
N GLY A 61 -2.11 -22.98 15.65
CA GLY A 61 -1.06 -22.52 14.75
C GLY A 61 -1.51 -22.28 13.29
N GLY A 62 -2.78 -22.54 13.00
CA GLY A 62 -3.41 -22.24 11.73
C GLY A 62 -4.29 -21.01 11.81
N SER A 63 -3.73 -19.84 12.18
CA SER A 63 -4.61 -18.68 12.17
C SER A 63 -3.83 -17.41 12.33
N GLY A 64 -3.82 -16.68 11.31
CA GLY A 64 -3.34 -15.31 11.28
C GLY A 64 -2.81 -14.89 9.94
N ALA A 65 -2.93 -15.73 8.93
CA ALA A 65 -3.25 -15.22 7.63
C ALA A 65 -4.72 -14.79 7.74
N THR A 66 -5.00 -13.60 8.27
CA THR A 66 -6.22 -12.90 7.90
C THR A 66 -6.28 -13.02 6.39
N ASP A 67 -7.33 -13.71 5.91
CA ASP A 67 -7.57 -13.88 4.49
C ASP A 67 -7.34 -12.54 3.81
N ALA A 68 -6.22 -12.42 3.09
CA ALA A 68 -5.90 -11.27 2.26
C ALA A 68 -6.90 -11.13 1.09
N THR A 69 -7.83 -12.04 0.99
CA THR A 69 -9.06 -12.01 0.22
C THR A 69 -10.24 -11.52 1.06
N SER A 70 -10.06 -10.44 1.88
CA SER A 70 -11.24 -9.67 2.24
C SER A 70 -11.93 -9.33 0.93
N GLU A 71 -13.21 -9.76 0.83
CA GLU A 71 -14.00 -9.64 -0.39
C GLU A 71 -13.86 -8.25 -1.00
N LEU A 72 -13.37 -8.18 -2.25
CA LEU A 72 -13.17 -6.92 -2.93
C LEU A 72 -14.52 -6.29 -3.24
N ILE A 73 -14.61 -4.99 -3.05
CA ILE A 73 -15.78 -4.19 -3.38
C ILE A 73 -15.73 -3.88 -4.88
N SER A 74 -16.77 -4.29 -5.61
CA SER A 74 -16.88 -3.98 -7.03
C SER A 74 -17.09 -2.48 -7.29
N PRO A 75 -16.45 -1.90 -8.33
CA PRO A 75 -16.69 -0.54 -8.74
C PRO A 75 -18.18 -0.32 -9.07
N ARG A 76 -18.77 0.78 -8.55
CA ARG A 76 -20.19 1.09 -8.77
C ARG A 76 -20.49 1.64 -10.16
N ALA A 77 -19.54 2.34 -10.74
CA ALA A 77 -19.68 2.98 -12.05
C ALA A 77 -18.36 2.83 -12.82
N PRO A 78 -18.13 1.65 -13.43
CA PRO A 78 -16.88 1.36 -14.12
C PRO A 78 -16.71 2.27 -15.34
N THR A 79 -15.46 2.64 -15.60
CA THR A 79 -15.06 3.48 -16.73
C THR A 79 -15.28 2.75 -18.05
N PRO A 80 -15.88 3.42 -19.08
CA PRO A 80 -16.11 2.82 -20.38
C PRO A 80 -14.80 2.49 -21.11
N VAL A 81 -14.40 1.20 -21.08
CA VAL A 81 -13.13 0.75 -21.68
C VAL A 81 -13.04 0.98 -23.20
N ALA A 82 -14.16 1.08 -23.90
CA ALA A 82 -14.19 1.38 -25.33
C ALA A 82 -13.65 2.78 -25.68
N LEU A 83 -13.57 3.67 -24.71
CA LEU A 83 -13.03 5.02 -24.85
C LEU A 83 -11.62 5.15 -24.25
N ALA A 84 -11.08 4.07 -23.70
CA ALA A 84 -9.77 4.04 -23.04
C ALA A 84 -8.62 3.98 -24.06
N ASP A 85 -7.56 4.71 -23.76
CA ASP A 85 -6.30 4.75 -24.50
C ASP A 85 -5.15 4.89 -23.48
N GLY A 86 -4.62 3.75 -23.06
CA GLY A 86 -3.64 3.72 -21.97
C GLY A 86 -4.20 4.35 -20.70
N ARG A 87 -3.55 5.39 -20.20
CA ARG A 87 -3.96 6.17 -19.03
C ARG A 87 -4.90 7.35 -19.37
N ALA A 88 -5.32 7.44 -20.61
CA ALA A 88 -6.31 8.40 -21.05
C ALA A 88 -7.65 7.73 -21.34
N VAL A 89 -8.73 8.49 -21.26
CA VAL A 89 -10.09 8.09 -21.66
C VAL A 89 -10.80 9.25 -22.36
N GLY A 90 -11.48 8.93 -23.43
CA GLY A 90 -12.14 9.91 -24.31
C GLY A 90 -11.46 10.00 -25.68
N LYS A 91 -12.09 10.75 -26.58
CA LYS A 91 -11.57 10.92 -27.93
C LYS A 91 -10.23 11.67 -27.91
N ALA A 92 -9.29 11.25 -28.76
CA ALA A 92 -7.99 11.90 -28.87
C ALA A 92 -8.06 13.36 -29.34
N ASP A 93 -9.10 13.67 -30.11
CA ASP A 93 -9.39 15.00 -30.67
C ASP A 93 -10.45 15.78 -29.84
N ALA A 94 -10.71 15.37 -28.60
CA ALA A 94 -11.60 16.12 -27.72
C ALA A 94 -11.07 17.56 -27.51
N PRO A 95 -11.93 18.59 -27.61
CA PRO A 95 -11.49 19.98 -27.51
C PRO A 95 -10.97 20.37 -26.12
N VAL A 96 -11.29 19.59 -25.09
CA VAL A 96 -10.85 19.84 -23.72
C VAL A 96 -10.11 18.63 -23.19
N THR A 97 -8.92 18.88 -22.61
CA THR A 97 -8.16 17.87 -21.86
C THR A 97 -8.15 18.22 -20.38
N LEU A 98 -8.49 17.23 -19.55
CA LEU A 98 -8.36 17.26 -18.11
C LEU A 98 -7.19 16.34 -17.71
N GLU A 99 -6.08 16.94 -17.34
CA GLU A 99 -4.95 16.24 -16.73
C GLU A 99 -5.22 16.06 -15.23
N VAL A 100 -4.97 14.88 -14.66
CA VAL A 100 -5.26 14.56 -13.27
C VAL A 100 -4.05 13.90 -12.63
N TRP A 101 -3.40 14.57 -11.69
CA TRP A 101 -2.36 14.00 -10.84
C TRP A 101 -2.99 13.38 -9.60
N THR A 102 -2.81 12.08 -9.43
CA THR A 102 -3.50 11.31 -8.40
C THR A 102 -2.55 10.37 -7.66
N ASP A 103 -2.91 10.06 -6.42
CA ASP A 103 -2.32 9.03 -5.59
C ASP A 103 -3.40 8.01 -5.21
N PHE A 104 -3.15 6.73 -5.45
CA PHE A 104 -4.12 5.68 -5.14
C PHE A 104 -4.44 5.58 -3.64
N GLN A 105 -3.55 6.00 -2.76
CA GLN A 105 -3.82 6.04 -1.31
C GLN A 105 -4.55 7.31 -0.85
N CYS A 106 -4.59 8.37 -1.67
CA CYS A 106 -5.21 9.62 -1.26
C CYS A 106 -6.74 9.49 -1.22
N PRO A 107 -7.40 9.69 -0.04
CA PRO A 107 -8.85 9.53 0.08
C PRO A 107 -9.64 10.50 -0.82
N VAL A 108 -9.10 11.71 -1.03
CA VAL A 108 -9.74 12.73 -1.89
C VAL A 108 -9.64 12.34 -3.37
N CYS A 109 -8.56 11.63 -3.77
CA CYS A 109 -8.45 11.03 -5.11
C CYS A 109 -9.46 9.89 -5.29
N GLY A 110 -9.65 9.04 -4.27
CA GLY A 110 -10.70 8.03 -4.27
C GLY A 110 -12.10 8.65 -4.44
N GLN A 111 -12.35 9.78 -3.79
CA GLN A 111 -13.62 10.51 -3.93
C GLN A 111 -13.79 11.08 -5.35
N LEU A 112 -12.73 11.65 -5.94
CA LEU A 112 -12.73 12.10 -7.34
C LEU A 112 -13.07 10.95 -8.29
N ALA A 113 -12.34 9.84 -8.20
CA ALA A 113 -12.46 8.68 -9.09
C ALA A 113 -13.82 7.97 -8.98
N THR A 114 -14.39 7.88 -7.76
CA THR A 114 -15.61 7.09 -7.54
C THR A 114 -16.91 7.91 -7.62
N THR A 115 -16.85 9.24 -7.54
CA THR A 115 -18.05 10.08 -7.51
C THR A 115 -18.09 11.16 -8.59
N VAL A 116 -16.96 11.78 -8.90
CA VAL A 116 -16.92 12.92 -9.84
C VAL A 116 -16.62 12.44 -11.26
N GLU A 117 -15.59 11.66 -11.45
CA GLU A 117 -15.20 11.16 -12.78
C GLU A 117 -16.32 10.39 -13.50
N PRO A 118 -17.10 9.51 -12.85
CA PRO A 118 -18.22 8.84 -13.52
C PRO A 118 -19.26 9.80 -14.10
N ALA A 119 -19.51 10.91 -13.40
CA ALA A 119 -20.44 11.94 -13.91
C ALA A 119 -19.82 12.71 -15.08
N LEU A 120 -18.52 13.02 -15.03
CA LEU A 120 -17.79 13.64 -16.15
C LEU A 120 -17.72 12.69 -17.35
N MET A 121 -17.51 11.37 -17.13
CA MET A 121 -17.54 10.35 -18.18
C MET A 121 -18.85 10.41 -18.96
N THR A 122 -19.97 10.40 -18.24
CA THR A 122 -21.30 10.42 -18.86
C THR A 122 -21.58 11.74 -19.57
N LYS A 123 -21.27 12.87 -18.91
CA LYS A 123 -21.68 14.20 -19.39
C LYS A 123 -20.79 14.75 -20.49
N TYR A 124 -19.47 14.44 -20.47
CA TYR A 124 -18.51 15.13 -21.34
C TYR A 124 -17.60 14.17 -22.11
N VAL A 125 -17.16 13.05 -21.51
CA VAL A 125 -16.23 12.12 -22.19
C VAL A 125 -16.96 11.32 -23.26
N THR A 126 -18.09 10.72 -22.92
CA THR A 126 -18.91 9.95 -23.88
C THR A 126 -19.37 10.78 -25.09
N PRO A 127 -19.83 12.03 -24.92
CA PRO A 127 -20.11 12.90 -26.07
C PRO A 127 -18.88 13.33 -26.86
N GLY A 128 -17.67 13.16 -26.32
CA GLY A 128 -16.39 13.51 -26.97
C GLY A 128 -15.98 14.97 -26.79
N VAL A 129 -16.48 15.64 -25.75
CA VAL A 129 -16.09 17.01 -25.37
C VAL A 129 -14.83 17.01 -24.52
N LEU A 130 -14.66 15.97 -23.69
CA LEU A 130 -13.57 15.86 -22.71
C LEU A 130 -12.74 14.61 -22.95
N ARG A 131 -11.42 14.75 -22.83
CA ARG A 131 -10.46 13.68 -22.63
C ARG A 131 -9.86 13.81 -21.22
N ILE A 132 -9.83 12.75 -20.45
CA ILE A 132 -9.17 12.71 -19.14
C ILE A 132 -7.88 11.94 -19.28
N VAL A 133 -6.79 12.46 -18.69
CA VAL A 133 -5.46 11.82 -18.67
C VAL A 133 -4.96 11.75 -17.23
N HIS A 134 -4.61 10.56 -16.76
CA HIS A 134 -4.11 10.35 -15.41
C HIS A 134 -2.59 10.33 -15.34
N HIS A 135 -2.06 10.94 -14.30
CA HIS A 135 -0.65 11.04 -13.96
C HIS A 135 -0.40 10.54 -12.53
N ASP A 136 0.76 9.94 -12.32
CA ASP A 136 1.17 9.49 -11.00
C ASP A 136 1.71 10.66 -10.15
N ALA A 137 1.21 10.76 -8.92
CA ALA A 137 1.72 11.65 -7.89
C ALA A 137 1.70 10.94 -6.53
N ALA A 138 2.55 9.93 -6.39
CA ALA A 138 2.63 8.99 -5.27
C ALA A 138 3.22 9.66 -4.01
N PHE A 139 2.45 10.51 -3.34
CA PHE A 139 2.91 11.31 -2.20
C PHE A 139 2.70 10.63 -0.84
N GLN A 140 1.66 9.79 -0.70
CA GLN A 140 1.30 9.22 0.60
C GLN A 140 2.27 8.12 1.04
N GLY A 141 2.84 7.37 0.11
CA GLY A 141 3.84 6.36 0.40
C GLY A 141 5.11 6.91 1.04
N ALA A 142 5.49 8.15 0.70
CA ALA A 142 6.65 8.82 1.30
C ALA A 142 6.50 9.07 2.82
N LYS A 143 5.29 8.98 3.36
CA LYS A 143 4.99 9.11 4.79
C LYS A 143 5.10 7.76 5.53
N SER A 144 5.24 6.65 4.80
CA SER A 144 5.37 5.32 5.38
C SER A 144 6.74 5.13 6.03
N THR A 145 6.77 4.41 7.14
CA THR A 145 8.00 3.90 7.75
C THR A 145 8.42 2.54 7.17
N SER A 146 7.59 1.95 6.31
CA SER A 146 7.84 0.70 5.61
C SER A 146 8.75 0.92 4.40
N SER A 147 9.53 -0.10 4.05
CA SER A 147 10.23 -0.15 2.77
C SER A 147 9.29 -0.42 1.58
N TYR A 148 8.07 -0.87 1.85
CA TYR A 148 7.02 -1.09 0.87
C TYR A 148 6.15 0.17 0.78
N ASP A 149 6.18 0.81 -0.38
CA ASP A 149 5.47 2.05 -0.67
C ASP A 149 4.19 1.73 -1.44
N GLU A 150 3.07 1.64 -0.74
CA GLU A 150 1.78 1.26 -1.31
C GLU A 150 1.30 2.19 -2.45
N SER A 151 1.60 3.49 -2.38
CA SER A 151 1.26 4.43 -3.47
C SER A 151 2.02 4.09 -4.75
N VAL A 152 3.33 3.82 -4.61
CA VAL A 152 4.18 3.45 -5.75
C VAL A 152 3.81 2.08 -6.30
N GLU A 153 3.50 1.12 -5.45
CA GLU A 153 3.14 -0.24 -5.89
C GLU A 153 1.77 -0.26 -6.59
N ALA A 154 0.79 0.47 -6.09
CA ALA A 154 -0.50 0.62 -6.76
C ALA A 154 -0.36 1.31 -8.13
N GLY A 155 0.43 2.39 -8.20
CA GLY A 155 0.75 3.09 -9.45
C GLY A 155 1.51 2.21 -10.44
N ALA A 156 2.47 1.41 -9.97
CA ALA A 156 3.20 0.45 -10.80
C ALA A 156 2.26 -0.62 -11.37
N GLY A 157 1.35 -1.15 -10.53
CA GLY A 157 0.33 -2.08 -10.98
C GLY A 157 -0.59 -1.47 -12.05
N ALA A 158 -0.97 -0.21 -11.91
CA ALA A 158 -1.78 0.52 -12.89
C ALA A 158 -1.05 0.69 -14.22
N ARG A 159 0.26 0.97 -14.21
CA ARG A 159 1.09 1.05 -15.43
C ARG A 159 1.18 -0.29 -16.13
N CYS A 160 1.45 -1.36 -15.39
CA CYS A 160 1.45 -2.72 -15.94
C CYS A 160 0.06 -3.15 -16.47
N ALA A 161 -1.02 -2.62 -15.88
CA ALA A 161 -2.36 -2.80 -16.41
C ALA A 161 -2.59 -2.01 -17.71
N ALA A 162 -1.99 -0.83 -17.85
CA ALA A 162 -2.03 -0.04 -19.08
C ALA A 162 -1.40 -0.78 -20.26
N ASP A 163 -0.31 -1.52 -20.04
CA ASP A 163 0.34 -2.35 -21.07
C ASP A 163 -0.56 -3.45 -21.62
N GLN A 164 -1.60 -3.82 -20.86
CA GLN A 164 -2.65 -4.77 -21.26
C GLN A 164 -3.95 -4.09 -21.73
N GLY A 165 -3.96 -2.75 -21.86
CA GLY A 165 -5.18 -1.98 -22.16
C GLY A 165 -6.22 -2.00 -21.03
N ARG A 166 -5.79 -2.25 -19.80
CA ARG A 166 -6.63 -2.44 -18.62
C ARG A 166 -6.38 -1.42 -17.49
N TYR A 167 -5.77 -0.28 -17.80
CA TYR A 167 -5.53 0.78 -16.81
C TYR A 167 -6.81 1.16 -16.06
N TRP A 168 -7.87 1.51 -16.79
CA TRP A 168 -9.12 1.99 -16.21
C TRP A 168 -9.86 0.97 -15.36
N PRO A 169 -10.05 -0.28 -15.80
CA PRO A 169 -10.58 -1.32 -14.92
C PRO A 169 -9.74 -1.51 -13.65
N TYR A 170 -8.41 -1.52 -13.76
CA TYR A 170 -7.53 -1.65 -12.60
C TYR A 170 -7.68 -0.46 -11.65
N GLN A 171 -7.70 0.77 -12.16
CA GLN A 171 -7.92 1.99 -11.38
C GLN A 171 -9.27 1.95 -10.64
N ASP A 172 -10.35 1.60 -11.34
CA ASP A 172 -11.69 1.52 -10.77
C ASP A 172 -11.74 0.54 -9.59
N TRP A 173 -11.16 -0.65 -9.75
CA TRP A 173 -11.07 -1.64 -8.68
C TRP A 173 -10.16 -1.19 -7.54
N THR A 174 -9.07 -0.52 -7.83
CA THR A 174 -8.11 -0.03 -6.83
C THR A 174 -8.77 1.05 -5.95
N PHE A 175 -9.41 2.05 -6.54
CA PHE A 175 -10.10 3.09 -5.77
C PHE A 175 -11.35 2.58 -5.05
N ALA A 176 -12.09 1.62 -5.61
CA ALA A 176 -13.22 1.00 -4.93
C ALA A 176 -12.81 0.23 -3.66
N ASN A 177 -11.55 -0.19 -3.58
CA ASN A 177 -10.98 -0.97 -2.47
C ASN A 177 -9.96 -0.18 -1.64
N GLN A 178 -9.99 1.14 -1.70
CA GLN A 178 -9.16 1.99 -0.88
C GLN A 178 -9.50 1.79 0.61
N ALA A 179 -8.46 1.76 1.44
CA ALA A 179 -8.55 1.81 2.90
C ALA A 179 -7.66 2.94 3.42
N GLY A 180 -7.32 2.97 4.69
CA GLY A 180 -6.43 3.99 5.25
C GLY A 180 -5.05 4.05 4.57
N GLU A 181 -4.38 5.19 4.67
CA GLU A 181 -3.05 5.41 4.09
C GLU A 181 -2.00 4.53 4.80
N ASN A 182 -1.27 3.71 4.04
CA ASN A 182 -0.25 2.78 4.54
C ASN A 182 -0.77 1.71 5.54
N GLU A 183 -2.01 1.29 5.37
CA GLU A 183 -2.69 0.29 6.20
C GLU A 183 -2.86 -1.07 5.51
N GLY A 184 -2.13 -1.33 4.43
CA GLY A 184 -2.12 -2.61 3.73
C GLY A 184 -3.20 -2.76 2.66
N ALA A 185 -3.93 -1.69 2.32
CA ALA A 185 -4.94 -1.70 1.26
C ALA A 185 -4.35 -2.16 -0.08
N TYR A 186 -3.10 -1.88 -0.31
CA TYR A 186 -2.37 -2.20 -1.54
C TYR A 186 -1.15 -3.10 -1.30
N ALA A 187 -1.24 -3.99 -0.32
CA ALA A 187 -0.31 -5.10 -0.16
C ALA A 187 -0.27 -5.95 -1.45
N ALA A 188 0.87 -6.57 -1.76
CA ALA A 188 1.10 -7.28 -3.02
C ALA A 188 0.03 -8.35 -3.32
N THR A 189 -0.43 -9.09 -2.31
CA THR A 189 -1.50 -10.09 -2.46
C THR A 189 -2.84 -9.46 -2.83
N ARG A 190 -3.14 -8.27 -2.24
CA ARG A 190 -4.39 -7.56 -2.51
C ARG A 190 -4.36 -6.90 -3.90
N LEU A 191 -3.22 -6.33 -4.33
CA LEU A 191 -3.05 -5.83 -5.69
C LEU A 191 -3.18 -6.95 -6.74
N THR A 192 -2.71 -8.16 -6.44
CA THR A 192 -2.92 -9.35 -7.29
C THR A 192 -4.40 -9.70 -7.41
N ALA A 193 -5.16 -9.66 -6.31
CA ALA A 193 -6.59 -9.88 -6.34
C ALA A 193 -7.33 -8.79 -7.15
N ILE A 194 -6.93 -7.54 -7.01
CA ILE A 194 -7.44 -6.40 -7.80
C ILE A 194 -7.13 -6.61 -9.29
N ALA A 195 -5.91 -7.01 -9.65
CA ALA A 195 -5.53 -7.30 -11.02
C ALA A 195 -6.40 -8.41 -11.64
N THR A 196 -6.67 -9.48 -10.87
CA THR A 196 -7.59 -10.56 -11.25
C THR A 196 -9.00 -10.03 -11.49
N ALA A 197 -9.54 -9.25 -10.56
CA ALA A 197 -10.88 -8.67 -10.65
C ALA A 197 -11.03 -7.67 -11.80
N ALA A 198 -9.97 -6.95 -12.13
CA ALA A 198 -9.90 -6.03 -13.27
C ALA A 198 -9.76 -6.77 -14.63
N GLY A 199 -9.63 -8.10 -14.62
CA GLY A 199 -9.56 -8.93 -15.82
C GLY A 199 -8.22 -8.88 -16.55
N LEU A 200 -7.12 -8.73 -15.80
CA LEU A 200 -5.76 -8.80 -16.35
C LEU A 200 -5.30 -10.25 -16.49
N ASP A 201 -4.37 -10.48 -17.40
CA ASP A 201 -3.48 -11.63 -17.32
C ASP A 201 -2.52 -11.41 -16.15
N VAL A 202 -2.78 -12.13 -15.05
CA VAL A 202 -2.10 -11.91 -13.77
C VAL A 202 -0.62 -12.31 -13.85
N GLU A 203 -0.27 -13.34 -14.59
CA GLU A 203 1.11 -13.80 -14.75
C GLU A 203 1.95 -12.71 -15.46
N THR A 204 1.44 -12.22 -16.58
CA THR A 204 2.06 -11.10 -17.32
C THR A 204 2.15 -9.84 -16.49
N TRP A 205 1.09 -9.51 -15.72
CA TRP A 205 1.07 -8.35 -14.86
C TRP A 205 2.10 -8.46 -13.72
N GLN A 206 2.18 -9.62 -13.04
CA GLN A 206 3.18 -9.87 -11.99
C GLN A 206 4.60 -9.81 -12.54
N ALA A 207 4.84 -10.39 -13.72
CA ALA A 207 6.16 -10.31 -14.37
C ALA A 207 6.55 -8.85 -14.66
N CYS A 208 5.62 -8.01 -15.13
CA CYS A 208 5.86 -6.58 -15.33
C CYS A 208 6.22 -5.87 -14.03
N VAL A 209 5.40 -6.03 -12.97
CA VAL A 209 5.64 -5.41 -11.65
C VAL A 209 6.97 -5.85 -11.06
N ALA A 210 7.32 -7.13 -11.18
CA ALA A 210 8.58 -7.68 -10.65
C ALA A 210 9.85 -7.10 -11.28
N THR A 211 9.76 -6.48 -12.46
CA THR A 211 10.92 -5.81 -13.10
C THR A 211 11.40 -4.59 -12.33
N GLY A 212 10.55 -3.96 -11.53
CA GLY A 212 10.82 -2.70 -10.85
C GLY A 212 10.82 -1.46 -11.76
N SER A 213 10.64 -1.63 -13.07
CA SER A 213 10.66 -0.53 -14.04
C SER A 213 9.43 0.38 -13.90
N ALA A 214 8.26 -0.20 -13.62
CA ALA A 214 7.02 0.54 -13.39
C ALA A 214 7.11 1.40 -12.13
N GLN A 215 7.63 0.86 -11.01
CA GLN A 215 7.88 1.63 -9.79
C GLN A 215 8.82 2.81 -10.01
N LYS A 216 9.87 2.59 -10.80
CA LYS A 216 10.82 3.64 -11.18
C LYS A 216 10.14 4.74 -12.00
N ALA A 217 9.25 4.36 -12.91
CA ALA A 217 8.48 5.29 -13.72
C ALA A 217 7.49 6.11 -12.89
N VAL A 218 6.78 5.50 -11.92
CA VAL A 218 5.91 6.20 -10.96
C VAL A 218 6.70 7.25 -10.17
N ARG A 219 7.85 6.86 -9.59
CA ARG A 219 8.71 7.80 -8.84
C ARG A 219 9.24 8.93 -9.70
N ALA A 220 9.59 8.64 -10.95
CA ALA A 220 10.08 9.65 -11.90
C ALA A 220 8.97 10.65 -12.26
N GLU A 221 7.76 10.18 -12.57
CA GLU A 221 6.62 11.06 -12.87
C GLU A 221 6.20 11.88 -11.65
N THR A 222 6.18 11.27 -10.46
CA THR A 222 5.96 12.00 -9.20
C THR A 222 6.98 13.12 -9.01
N SER A 223 8.25 12.86 -9.28
CA SER A 223 9.30 13.89 -9.19
C SER A 223 9.12 15.00 -10.23
N GLN A 224 8.68 14.66 -11.44
CA GLN A 224 8.35 15.64 -12.49
C GLN A 224 7.14 16.48 -12.10
N ALA A 225 6.10 15.87 -11.53
CA ALA A 225 4.94 16.57 -11.02
C ALA A 225 5.33 17.61 -9.95
N VAL A 226 6.18 17.21 -8.98
CA VAL A 226 6.73 18.14 -7.96
C VAL A 226 7.51 19.28 -8.60
N ALA A 227 8.36 19.01 -9.57
CA ALA A 227 9.13 20.04 -10.29
C ALA A 227 8.22 21.00 -11.08
N ALA A 228 7.05 20.54 -11.52
CA ALA A 228 6.01 21.34 -12.18
C ALA A 228 5.07 22.07 -11.17
N GLY A 229 5.34 21.99 -9.86
CA GLY A 229 4.56 22.67 -8.83
C GLY A 229 3.35 21.89 -8.30
N VAL A 230 3.17 20.62 -8.69
CA VAL A 230 2.17 19.74 -8.12
C VAL A 230 2.66 19.26 -6.76
N ASN A 231 2.01 19.70 -5.68
CA ASN A 231 2.43 19.40 -4.30
C ASN A 231 1.28 18.84 -3.44
N ALA A 232 0.14 18.56 -4.03
CA ALA A 232 -1.02 17.96 -3.41
C ALA A 232 -1.80 17.09 -4.40
N THR A 233 -2.58 16.14 -3.92
CA THR A 233 -3.47 15.31 -4.73
C THR A 233 -4.91 15.37 -4.22
N PRO A 234 -5.89 15.33 -5.11
CA PRO A 234 -5.72 15.47 -6.56
C PRO A 234 -5.33 16.91 -6.94
N THR A 235 -4.44 17.04 -7.92
CA THR A 235 -4.27 18.27 -8.68
C THR A 235 -4.76 18.01 -10.10
N MET A 236 -5.45 18.95 -10.67
CA MET A 236 -5.99 18.85 -12.04
C MET A 236 -5.51 20.03 -12.88
N SER A 237 -5.56 19.87 -14.19
CA SER A 237 -5.38 20.97 -15.14
C SER A 237 -6.38 20.85 -16.29
N ILE A 238 -7.05 21.94 -16.63
CA ILE A 238 -7.90 22.02 -17.82
C ILE A 238 -7.23 22.99 -18.77
N ASN A 239 -6.78 22.47 -19.93
CA ASN A 239 -6.06 23.26 -20.94
C ASN A 239 -4.98 24.19 -20.33
N GLY A 240 -4.21 23.66 -19.35
CA GLY A 240 -3.10 24.38 -18.70
C GLY A 240 -3.51 25.20 -17.46
N GLN A 241 -4.78 25.38 -17.16
CA GLN A 241 -5.24 26.03 -15.93
C GLN A 241 -5.24 25.04 -14.75
N THR A 242 -4.36 25.26 -13.78
CA THR A 242 -4.22 24.37 -12.61
C THR A 242 -5.36 24.55 -11.59
N ILE A 243 -5.86 23.43 -11.09
CA ILE A 243 -6.91 23.31 -10.09
C ILE A 243 -6.44 22.36 -9.00
N VAL A 244 -6.26 22.84 -7.77
CA VAL A 244 -5.80 22.01 -6.64
C VAL A 244 -7.00 21.55 -5.81
N GLY A 245 -7.01 20.28 -5.47
CA GLY A 245 -8.04 19.63 -4.64
C GLY A 245 -9.31 19.29 -5.40
N LEU A 246 -10.21 18.59 -4.72
CA LEU A 246 -11.50 18.16 -5.27
C LEU A 246 -12.37 19.35 -5.64
N ARG A 247 -13.08 19.22 -6.76
CA ARG A 247 -14.14 20.14 -7.19
C ARG A 247 -15.42 19.34 -7.44
N SER A 248 -16.55 20.04 -7.34
CA SER A 248 -17.82 19.44 -7.70
C SER A 248 -17.94 19.21 -9.21
N VAL A 249 -18.83 18.30 -9.60
CA VAL A 249 -19.15 18.08 -11.03
C VAL A 249 -19.65 19.39 -11.69
N ALA A 250 -20.36 20.24 -10.96
CA ALA A 250 -20.85 21.52 -11.48
C ALA A 250 -19.71 22.49 -11.73
N ASP A 251 -18.75 22.61 -10.79
CA ASP A 251 -17.61 23.52 -10.94
C ASP A 251 -16.68 23.07 -12.09
N LEU A 252 -16.35 21.78 -12.16
CA LEU A 252 -15.55 21.24 -13.27
C LEU A 252 -16.31 21.36 -14.59
N GLY A 253 -17.62 21.13 -14.57
CA GLY A 253 -18.49 21.30 -15.75
C GLY A 253 -18.43 22.72 -16.32
N ALA A 254 -18.54 23.73 -15.47
CA ALA A 254 -18.43 25.12 -15.91
C ALA A 254 -17.07 25.44 -16.55
N LEU A 255 -15.98 24.90 -15.97
CA LEU A 255 -14.63 25.07 -16.54
C LEU A 255 -14.46 24.33 -17.87
N ILE A 256 -14.99 23.11 -17.99
CA ILE A 256 -14.96 22.32 -19.22
C ILE A 256 -15.75 23.04 -20.32
N GLU A 257 -16.97 23.52 -20.03
CA GLU A 257 -17.82 24.22 -20.97
C GLU A 257 -17.18 25.53 -21.44
N ALA A 258 -16.56 26.28 -20.52
CA ALA A 258 -15.82 27.50 -20.87
C ALA A 258 -14.60 27.20 -21.75
N ALA A 259 -13.86 26.15 -21.44
CA ALA A 259 -12.71 25.72 -22.23
C ALA A 259 -13.11 25.23 -23.64
N ALA A 260 -14.22 24.51 -23.75
CA ALA A 260 -14.74 24.04 -25.03
C ALA A 260 -15.25 25.19 -25.93
N ALA A 261 -15.77 26.26 -25.33
CA ALA A 261 -16.21 27.45 -26.07
C ALA A 261 -15.05 28.34 -26.56
N SER A 262 -13.87 28.19 -25.96
CA SER A 262 -12.65 28.93 -26.31
C SER A 262 -11.52 27.93 -26.62
N PRO A 263 -11.61 27.14 -27.69
CA PRO A 263 -10.57 26.18 -28.01
C PRO A 263 -9.26 26.94 -28.19
N SER A 264 -8.23 26.50 -27.45
CA SER A 264 -6.88 27.06 -27.56
C SER A 264 -6.45 26.95 -29.02
N GLY A 265 -6.23 28.10 -29.69
CA GLY A 265 -5.72 28.13 -31.05
C GLY A 265 -4.41 27.33 -31.08
N GLY A 266 -4.34 26.34 -31.98
CA GLY A 266 -3.18 25.50 -32.23
C GLY A 266 -1.96 26.27 -32.67
#